data_c2f3797c2b8889ffc93a7e823071d965
#
_entry.id   c2f3797c2b8889ffc93a7e823071d965
#
_cell.length_a   1.000
_cell.length_b   1.000
_cell.length_c   1.000
_cell.angle_alpha   90.00
_cell.angle_beta   90.00
_cell.angle_gamma   90.00
#
_symmetry.space_group_name_H-M   'P 1'
#
loop_
_entity.id
_entity.type
_entity.pdbx_description
1 polymer ?
#
loop_
_entity_poly.entity_id
_entity_poly.type
_entity_poly.pdbx_seq_one_letter_code
_entity_poly.pdbx_strand_id
1 'polypeptide(L)'
;MKYLYCDSCFLITFYQDGKLDSLSQYKEQFYISETQIKGELIKPDDLPSVVRKSISVLVEDRQEIKNKTKKFVSLYETLSFFDCLCMAYAFLDGYCLITDDKALQKKCSIHNIKFKESNDIESEFLNGGDQYENMKD
;
A
#
# COMPACT_ATOMS: atom_id res chain seq x y z
N MET A 1 -2.35 -10.95 -8.27
CA MET A 1 -1.87 -10.64 -6.92
C MET A 1 -2.52 -9.37 -6.41
N LYS A 2 -2.80 -9.31 -5.14
CA LYS A 2 -3.38 -8.13 -4.50
C LYS A 2 -2.30 -7.39 -3.71
N TYR A 3 -2.21 -6.09 -3.92
CA TYR A 3 -1.21 -5.22 -3.30
C TYR A 3 -1.86 -4.29 -2.28
N LEU A 4 -1.20 -4.10 -1.15
CA LEU A 4 -1.68 -3.20 -0.10
C LEU A 4 -0.64 -2.10 0.14
N TYR A 5 -1.04 -0.85 0.01
CA TYR A 5 -0.18 0.31 0.24
C TYR A 5 0.04 0.52 1.74
N CYS A 6 1.30 0.61 2.13
CA CYS A 6 1.72 0.94 3.49
C CYS A 6 2.32 2.34 3.58
N ASP A 7 2.80 2.87 2.45
CA ASP A 7 3.55 4.11 2.41
C ASP A 7 2.68 5.23 1.84
N SER A 8 2.23 6.11 2.72
CA SER A 8 1.41 7.27 2.34
C SER A 8 2.16 8.24 1.44
N CYS A 9 3.48 8.36 1.63
CA CYS A 9 4.30 9.27 0.83
C CYS A 9 4.25 8.92 -0.65
N PHE A 10 4.24 7.64 -0.98
CA PHE A 10 4.14 7.19 -2.36
C PHE A 10 2.83 7.68 -3.01
N LEU A 11 1.71 7.53 -2.31
CA LEU A 11 0.41 7.95 -2.83
C LEU A 11 0.31 9.47 -2.96
N ILE A 12 0.88 10.20 -2.02
CA ILE A 12 0.90 11.66 -2.06
C ILE A 12 1.72 12.13 -3.27
N THR A 13 2.87 11.52 -3.50
CA THR A 13 3.72 11.84 -4.66
C THR A 13 2.99 11.54 -5.97
N PHE A 14 2.31 10.41 -6.06
CA PHE A 14 1.51 10.06 -7.23
C PHE A 14 0.39 11.06 -7.48
N TYR A 15 -0.28 11.50 -6.41
CA TYR A 15 -1.31 12.53 -6.52
C TYR A 15 -0.73 13.83 -7.07
N GLN A 16 0.39 14.28 -6.52
CA GLN A 16 1.04 15.51 -6.95
C GLN A 16 1.50 15.46 -8.40
N ASP A 17 1.93 14.30 -8.86
CA ASP A 17 2.38 14.09 -10.24
C ASP A 17 1.23 13.82 -11.22
N GLY A 18 0.00 13.79 -10.74
CA GLY A 18 -1.17 13.51 -11.58
C GLY A 18 -1.27 12.07 -12.07
N LYS A 19 -0.56 11.13 -11.41
CA LYS A 19 -0.48 9.73 -11.83
C LYS A 19 -1.47 8.81 -11.09
N LEU A 20 -2.15 9.32 -10.06
CA LEU A 20 -3.00 8.46 -9.25
C LEU A 20 -4.16 7.86 -10.05
N ASP A 21 -4.71 8.62 -10.99
CA ASP A 21 -5.77 8.13 -11.88
C ASP A 21 -5.32 6.94 -12.72
N SER A 22 -4.04 6.82 -13.02
CA SER A 22 -3.50 5.71 -13.80
C SER A 22 -3.66 4.37 -13.08
N LEU A 23 -3.74 4.39 -11.75
CA LEU A 23 -3.98 3.19 -10.97
C LEU A 23 -5.43 2.71 -11.03
N SER A 24 -6.37 3.58 -11.39
CA SER A 24 -7.81 3.23 -11.38
C SER A 24 -8.14 2.05 -12.29
N GLN A 25 -7.40 1.86 -13.38
CA GLN A 25 -7.58 0.71 -14.26
C GLN A 25 -7.21 -0.62 -13.60
N TYR A 26 -6.43 -0.57 -12.51
CA TYR A 26 -6.02 -1.74 -11.75
C TYR A 26 -6.67 -1.76 -10.36
N LYS A 27 -7.79 -1.07 -10.18
CA LYS A 27 -8.42 -0.85 -8.86
C LYS A 27 -8.64 -2.14 -8.08
N GLU A 28 -8.93 -3.24 -8.76
CA GLU A 28 -9.18 -4.53 -8.11
C GLU A 28 -7.91 -5.19 -7.58
N GLN A 29 -6.74 -4.69 -7.95
CA GLN A 29 -5.46 -5.22 -7.50
C GLN A 29 -4.80 -4.38 -6.41
N PHE A 30 -5.19 -3.12 -6.25
CA PHE A 30 -4.57 -2.20 -5.29
C PHE A 30 -5.53 -1.84 -4.18
N TYR A 31 -5.02 -1.90 -2.96
CA TYR A 31 -5.81 -1.72 -1.73
C TYR A 31 -5.12 -0.76 -0.78
N ILE A 32 -5.92 -0.09 0.04
CA ILE A 32 -5.46 0.73 1.15
C ILE A 32 -6.48 0.62 2.28
N SER A 33 -6.03 0.70 3.55
CA SER A 33 -6.96 0.65 4.67
C SER A 33 -7.69 1.99 4.86
N GLU A 34 -8.94 1.93 5.26
CA GLU A 34 -9.74 3.10 5.61
C GLU A 34 -9.09 3.90 6.73
N THR A 35 -8.54 3.20 7.72
CA THR A 35 -7.83 3.81 8.84
C THR A 35 -6.66 4.66 8.36
N GLN A 36 -5.90 4.17 7.38
CA GLN A 36 -4.77 4.91 6.83
C GLN A 36 -5.21 6.15 6.05
N ILE A 37 -6.30 6.05 5.28
CA ILE A 37 -6.84 7.21 4.56
C ILE A 37 -7.20 8.31 5.56
N LYS A 38 -7.93 7.96 6.63
CA LYS A 38 -8.37 8.92 7.65
C LYS A 38 -7.23 9.47 8.48
N GLY A 39 -6.19 8.67 8.70
CA GLY A 39 -5.08 9.06 9.58
C GLY A 39 -3.95 9.78 8.88
N GLU A 40 -3.67 9.46 7.61
CA GLU A 40 -2.48 9.96 6.92
C GLU A 40 -2.74 10.68 5.60
N LEU A 41 -3.89 10.45 4.96
CA LEU A 41 -4.16 10.96 3.62
C LEU A 41 -5.25 12.03 3.61
N ILE A 42 -5.25 12.90 4.61
CA ILE A 42 -6.31 13.90 4.80
C ILE A 42 -6.06 15.21 4.04
N LYS A 43 -4.84 15.47 3.62
CA LYS A 43 -4.50 16.70 2.88
C LYS A 43 -3.61 16.39 1.68
N PRO A 44 -3.78 17.09 0.55
CA PRO A 44 -4.80 18.14 0.31
C PRO A 44 -6.24 17.63 0.44
N ASP A 45 -7.20 18.54 0.58
CA ASP A 45 -8.58 18.21 0.94
C ASP A 45 -9.26 17.22 0.00
N ASP A 46 -8.89 17.20 -1.28
CA ASP A 46 -9.48 16.29 -2.26
C ASP A 46 -8.75 14.93 -2.34
N LEU A 47 -7.61 14.78 -1.67
CA LEU A 47 -6.82 13.54 -1.73
C LEU A 47 -7.62 12.31 -1.31
N PRO A 48 -8.37 12.31 -0.19
CA PRO A 48 -9.14 11.13 0.18
C PRO A 48 -10.11 10.67 -0.91
N SER A 49 -10.82 11.58 -1.55
CA SER A 49 -11.78 11.19 -2.58
C SER A 49 -11.09 10.67 -3.83
N VAL A 50 -9.94 11.22 -4.21
CA VAL A 50 -9.17 10.73 -5.35
C VAL A 50 -8.63 9.33 -5.07
N VAL A 51 -8.12 9.10 -3.87
CA VAL A 51 -7.64 7.77 -3.46
C VAL A 51 -8.77 6.75 -3.52
N ARG A 52 -9.95 7.09 -2.99
CA ARG A 52 -11.11 6.18 -2.98
C ARG A 52 -11.59 5.81 -4.37
N LYS A 53 -11.41 6.69 -5.35
CA LYS A 53 -11.77 6.40 -6.74
C LYS A 53 -10.73 5.51 -7.42
N SER A 54 -9.48 5.62 -7.03
CA SER A 54 -8.35 5.00 -7.73
C SER A 54 -7.95 3.64 -7.17
N ILE A 55 -8.24 3.39 -5.90
CA ILE A 55 -7.77 2.20 -5.18
C ILE A 55 -8.93 1.62 -4.36
N SER A 56 -8.94 0.30 -4.17
CA SER A 56 -9.93 -0.36 -3.31
C SER A 56 -9.64 -0.11 -1.85
N VAL A 57 -10.68 0.07 -1.04
CA VAL A 57 -10.54 0.43 0.38
C VAL A 57 -10.93 -0.74 1.27
N LEU A 58 -10.06 -1.06 2.25
CA LEU A 58 -10.32 -2.08 3.26
C LEU A 58 -10.84 -1.42 4.53
N VAL A 59 -11.96 -1.91 5.02
CA VAL A 59 -12.57 -1.43 6.28
C VAL A 59 -12.27 -2.43 7.39
N GLU A 60 -11.70 -1.94 8.51
CA GLU A 60 -11.25 -2.78 9.61
C GLU A 60 -12.42 -3.13 10.55
N ASP A 61 -13.19 -4.15 10.19
CA ASP A 61 -14.30 -4.65 11.00
C ASP A 61 -14.06 -6.06 11.57
N ARG A 62 -12.97 -6.72 11.16
CA ARG A 62 -12.69 -8.08 11.59
C ARG A 62 -11.83 -8.10 12.85
N GLN A 63 -12.28 -8.85 13.85
CA GLN A 63 -11.56 -8.94 15.12
C GLN A 63 -10.17 -9.58 14.98
N GLU A 64 -10.02 -10.55 14.09
CA GLU A 64 -8.70 -11.20 13.88
C GLU A 64 -7.66 -10.24 13.34
N ILE A 65 -8.04 -9.29 12.48
CA ILE A 65 -7.14 -8.26 11.99
C ILE A 65 -6.69 -7.36 13.16
N LYS A 66 -7.65 -6.95 14.00
CA LYS A 66 -7.36 -6.10 15.16
C LYS A 66 -6.42 -6.81 16.14
N ASN A 67 -6.67 -8.09 16.40
CA ASN A 67 -5.85 -8.89 17.32
C ASN A 67 -4.42 -9.07 16.78
N LYS A 68 -4.28 -9.35 15.49
CA LYS A 68 -2.96 -9.52 14.88
C LYS A 68 -2.19 -8.22 14.85
N THR A 69 -2.87 -7.11 14.56
CA THR A 69 -2.28 -5.77 14.61
C THR A 69 -1.70 -5.48 16.00
N LYS A 70 -2.46 -5.77 17.06
CA LYS A 70 -1.99 -5.58 18.44
C LYS A 70 -0.75 -6.39 18.73
N LYS A 71 -0.67 -7.62 18.24
CA LYS A 71 0.51 -8.47 18.42
C LYS A 71 1.74 -7.86 17.76
N PHE A 72 1.59 -7.37 16.53
CA PHE A 72 2.71 -6.73 15.83
C PHE A 72 3.13 -5.43 16.52
N VAL A 73 2.18 -4.63 16.99
CA VAL A 73 2.49 -3.42 17.78
C VAL A 73 3.32 -3.77 19.00
N SER A 74 2.96 -4.84 19.71
CA SER A 74 3.70 -5.29 20.90
C SER A 74 5.09 -5.80 20.56
N LEU A 75 5.27 -6.46 19.42
CA LEU A 75 6.56 -7.01 19.00
C LEU A 75 7.52 -5.96 18.45
N TYR A 76 7.00 -4.95 17.77
CA TYR A 76 7.82 -4.02 16.99
C TYR A 76 7.52 -2.57 17.36
N GLU A 77 8.15 -2.10 18.42
CA GLU A 77 7.97 -0.72 18.93
C GLU A 77 8.37 0.35 17.92
N THR A 78 9.28 0.02 17.01
CA THR A 78 9.77 0.99 16.02
C THR A 78 8.88 1.14 14.81
N LEU A 79 7.90 0.26 14.64
CA LEU A 79 6.95 0.35 13.53
C LEU A 79 5.72 1.16 13.95
N SER A 80 5.16 1.92 13.00
CA SER A 80 3.92 2.65 13.24
C SER A 80 2.73 1.69 13.36
N PHE A 81 1.65 2.18 13.95
CA PHE A 81 0.39 1.43 13.98
C PHE A 81 -0.05 1.04 12.57
N PHE A 82 0.08 1.96 11.60
CA PHE A 82 -0.32 1.70 10.21
C PHE A 82 0.50 0.58 9.57
N ASP A 83 1.81 0.54 9.85
CA ASP A 83 2.67 -0.55 9.37
C ASP A 83 2.21 -1.89 9.94
N CYS A 84 1.91 -1.93 11.23
CA CYS A 84 1.44 -3.15 11.89
C CYS A 84 0.08 -3.60 11.36
N LEU A 85 -0.81 -2.67 11.07
CA LEU A 85 -2.11 -2.97 10.47
C LEU A 85 -1.94 -3.58 9.07
N CYS A 86 -1.06 -3.00 8.26
CA CYS A 86 -0.76 -3.52 6.93
C CYS A 86 -0.15 -4.92 7.01
N MET A 87 0.77 -5.15 7.95
CA MET A 87 1.35 -6.48 8.17
C MET A 87 0.27 -7.50 8.56
N ALA A 88 -0.69 -7.10 9.40
CA ALA A 88 -1.77 -7.99 9.81
C ALA A 88 -2.62 -8.44 8.61
N TYR A 89 -3.00 -7.51 7.76
CA TYR A 89 -3.72 -7.84 6.53
C TYR A 89 -2.91 -8.75 5.62
N ALA A 90 -1.64 -8.45 5.42
CA ALA A 90 -0.78 -9.25 4.56
C ALA A 90 -0.61 -10.67 5.11
N PHE A 91 -0.40 -10.78 6.41
CA PHE A 91 -0.19 -12.07 7.07
C PHE A 91 -1.44 -12.96 7.01
N LEU A 92 -2.61 -12.38 7.28
CA LEU A 92 -3.86 -13.14 7.35
C LEU A 92 -4.51 -13.36 5.98
N ASP A 93 -4.44 -12.36 5.11
CA ASP A 93 -5.18 -12.37 3.84
C ASP A 93 -4.28 -12.47 2.60
N GLY A 94 -2.97 -12.49 2.78
CA GLY A 94 -2.03 -12.75 1.68
C GLY A 94 -1.73 -11.57 0.76
N TYR A 95 -1.93 -10.35 1.22
CA TYR A 95 -1.55 -9.17 0.43
C TYR A 95 -0.03 -9.07 0.28
N CYS A 96 0.40 -8.58 -0.89
CA CYS A 96 1.78 -8.13 -1.08
C CYS A 96 1.84 -6.66 -0.67
N LEU A 97 2.69 -6.32 0.30
CA LEU A 97 2.79 -4.94 0.77
C LEU A 97 3.62 -4.11 -0.19
N ILE A 98 3.21 -2.85 -0.39
CA ILE A 98 4.02 -1.88 -1.14
C ILE A 98 4.63 -0.94 -0.12
N THR A 99 5.94 -1.03 0.06
CA THR A 99 6.67 -0.20 1.01
C THR A 99 8.13 -0.03 0.60
N ASP A 100 8.64 1.19 0.78
CA ASP A 100 10.04 1.51 0.58
C ASP A 100 10.82 1.52 1.90
N ASP A 101 10.14 1.34 3.04
CA ASP A 101 10.74 1.35 4.37
C ASP A 101 11.52 0.05 4.60
N LYS A 102 12.84 0.17 4.70
CA LYS A 102 13.72 -0.99 4.87
C LYS A 102 13.49 -1.72 6.19
N ALA A 103 13.15 -1.00 7.26
CA ALA A 103 12.84 -1.62 8.55
C ALA A 103 11.59 -2.49 8.46
N LEU A 104 10.55 -1.98 7.80
CA LEU A 104 9.32 -2.75 7.59
C LEU A 104 9.58 -3.97 6.69
N GLN A 105 10.36 -3.80 5.62
CA GLN A 105 10.71 -4.90 4.73
C GLN A 105 11.38 -6.06 5.47
N LYS A 106 12.28 -5.75 6.41
CA LYS A 106 12.94 -6.77 7.24
C LYS A 106 11.94 -7.55 8.09
N LYS A 107 10.98 -6.85 8.67
CA LYS A 107 9.94 -7.51 9.49
C LYS A 107 9.02 -8.37 8.62
N CYS A 108 8.68 -7.90 7.43
CA CYS A 108 7.92 -8.68 6.47
C CYS A 108 8.61 -10.00 6.15
N SER A 109 9.92 -9.97 5.91
CA SER A 109 10.70 -11.18 5.61
C SER A 109 10.67 -12.18 6.77
N ILE A 110 10.73 -11.70 8.01
CA ILE A 110 10.66 -12.57 9.20
C ILE A 110 9.34 -13.35 9.23
N HIS A 111 8.25 -12.73 8.79
CA HIS A 111 6.91 -13.32 8.83
C HIS A 111 6.45 -13.91 7.50
N ASN A 112 7.35 -14.04 6.53
CA ASN A 112 7.05 -14.55 5.19
C ASN A 112 5.97 -13.72 4.47
N ILE A 113 5.95 -12.41 4.73
CA ILE A 113 5.07 -11.47 4.05
C ILE A 113 5.80 -10.94 2.83
N LYS A 114 5.16 -11.04 1.66
CA LYS A 114 5.72 -10.51 0.42
C LYS A 114 5.61 -8.99 0.39
N PHE A 115 6.61 -8.34 -0.20
CA PHE A 115 6.58 -6.90 -0.39
C PHE A 115 7.21 -6.52 -1.73
N LYS A 116 6.87 -5.33 -2.19
CA LYS A 116 7.51 -4.68 -3.34
C LYS A 116 7.75 -3.22 -3.02
N GLU A 117 8.73 -2.62 -3.67
CA GLU A 117 9.01 -1.20 -3.55
C GLU A 117 8.20 -0.40 -4.56
N SER A 118 8.07 0.91 -4.33
CA SER A 118 7.32 1.81 -5.21
C SER A 118 7.79 1.74 -6.66
N ASN A 119 9.11 1.69 -6.87
CA ASN A 119 9.69 1.63 -8.21
C ASN A 119 9.28 0.36 -8.95
N ASP A 120 9.14 -0.75 -8.25
CA ASP A 120 8.69 -2.01 -8.86
C ASP A 120 7.26 -1.88 -9.39
N ILE A 121 6.40 -1.25 -8.60
CA ILE A 121 5.00 -1.04 -8.99
C ILE A 121 4.92 -0.07 -10.17
N GLU A 122 5.67 1.02 -10.11
CA GLU A 122 5.71 2.00 -11.18
C GLU A 122 6.17 1.36 -12.50
N SER A 123 7.24 0.57 -12.46
CA SER A 123 7.75 -0.13 -13.65
C SER A 123 6.76 -1.16 -14.19
N GLU A 124 6.14 -1.93 -13.32
CA GLU A 124 5.27 -3.03 -13.72
C GLU A 124 3.92 -2.55 -14.26
N PHE A 125 3.32 -1.52 -13.65
CA PHE A 125 1.95 -1.12 -13.96
C PHE A 125 1.83 0.20 -14.71
N LEU A 126 2.74 1.14 -14.49
CA LEU A 126 2.58 2.51 -15.00
C LEU A 126 3.53 2.84 -16.15
N ASN A 127 4.74 2.33 -16.12
CA ASN A 127 5.77 2.63 -17.14
C ASN A 127 6.05 1.46 -18.08
N GLY A 128 5.41 0.30 -17.84
CA GLY A 128 5.68 -0.90 -18.62
C GLY A 128 5.41 -0.73 -20.11
N GLY A 129 4.31 -0.05 -20.47
CA GLY A 129 3.96 0.21 -21.85
C GLY A 129 4.98 1.09 -22.55
N ASP A 130 5.39 2.15 -21.88
CA ASP A 130 6.37 3.10 -22.41
C ASP A 130 7.73 2.42 -22.62
N GLN A 131 8.17 1.63 -21.65
CA GLN A 131 9.41 0.88 -21.75
C GLN A 131 9.37 -0.13 -22.91
N TYR A 132 8.24 -0.78 -23.06
CA TYR A 132 8.05 -1.73 -24.16
C TYR A 132 8.10 -1.04 -25.50
N GLU A 133 7.47 0.10 -25.65
CA GLU A 133 7.49 0.87 -26.88
C GLU A 133 8.90 1.35 -27.21
N ASN A 134 9.65 1.82 -26.22
CA ASN A 134 11.05 2.20 -26.41
C ASN A 134 11.92 1.05 -26.87
N MET A 135 11.64 -0.14 -26.41
CA MET A 135 12.39 -1.33 -26.82
C MET A 135 12.09 -1.75 -28.26
N LYS A 136 10.94 -1.39 -28.80
CA LYS A 136 10.58 -1.68 -30.19
C LYS A 136 11.30 -0.79 -31.19
N ASP A 137 11.62 0.40 -30.76
CA ASP A 137 12.28 1.38 -31.61
C ASP A 137 13.77 1.10 -31.72
#